data_bce6c7398f53f9b1526db1e1875c2455
#
_entry.id   bce6c7398f53f9b1526db1e1875c2455
#
_cell.length_a   1.000
_cell.length_b   1.000
_cell.length_c   1.000
_cell.angle_alpha   90.00
_cell.angle_beta   90.00
_cell.angle_gamma   90.00
#
_symmetry.space_group_name_H-M   'P 1'
#
loop_
_entity.id
_entity.type
_entity.pdbx_description
1 polymer ?
#
loop_
_entity_poly.entity_id
_entity_poly.type
_entity_poly.pdbx_seq_one_letter_code
_entity_poly.pdbx_strand_id
1 'polypeptide(L)'
;MSQIIEATPPNLHSGQIELIQALDKNRFVIAVCGRRWGKSTASLVAATDQAMKGLKVWVIFPVYPQALEAWLNIKSLVRQLPEGYAETREVEKRIVLANGGSIQIKSANKPETLRGAGGISLIIFDEAAYMDKETWETVRPILSDSLGKALFISTPNGMNWFYELYDNAKRRDDWKVLHYATESNPNINRDELSQAREELGSLVYSQEFLAEFTEVGHMFKREWFKYYDTIAGNDPEYILGDEVVKHSELSIFGTMDTALSIKETADYSVIMTVGSTPNGKLLVMDVFRARLEAPELLPQIEAKINEYNMSWLGVEDSSFGLGIIQMARRQGLPIRNLKARSE
;
A
#
# COMPACT_ATOMS: atom_id res chain seq x y z
N MET A 1 -1.26 29.64 -39.67
CA MET A 1 -1.55 28.22 -39.98
C MET A 1 -1.06 27.40 -38.81
N SER A 2 -1.98 26.80 -38.05
CA SER A 2 -1.59 25.87 -36.98
C SER A 2 -1.05 24.59 -37.63
N GLN A 3 0.26 24.34 -37.50
CA GLN A 3 0.83 23.05 -37.87
C GLN A 3 0.19 21.97 -37.00
N ILE A 4 -0.43 20.99 -37.64
CA ILE A 4 -0.85 19.77 -36.97
C ILE A 4 0.43 18.99 -36.63
N ILE A 5 0.74 18.85 -35.36
CA ILE A 5 1.90 18.08 -34.88
C ILE A 5 1.37 16.69 -34.57
N GLU A 6 1.76 15.73 -35.38
CA GLU A 6 1.45 14.31 -35.15
C GLU A 6 2.67 13.62 -34.51
N ALA A 7 2.51 13.11 -33.31
CA ALA A 7 3.44 12.14 -32.72
C ALA A 7 2.83 10.76 -32.86
N THR A 8 3.59 9.79 -33.35
CA THR A 8 3.11 8.40 -33.39
C THR A 8 3.22 7.80 -31.99
N PRO A 9 2.10 7.57 -31.29
CA PRO A 9 2.14 6.92 -29.99
C PRO A 9 2.64 5.49 -30.16
N PRO A 10 3.21 4.87 -29.10
CA PRO A 10 3.49 3.45 -29.12
C PRO A 10 2.19 2.68 -29.42
N ASN A 11 2.32 1.47 -29.97
CA ASN A 11 1.16 0.64 -30.30
C ASN A 11 0.41 0.28 -29.03
N LEU A 12 -0.71 0.97 -28.77
CA LEU A 12 -1.54 0.78 -27.57
C LEU A 12 -2.61 -0.28 -27.83
N HIS A 13 -2.82 -1.16 -26.90
CA HIS A 13 -3.96 -2.07 -26.94
C HIS A 13 -5.25 -1.38 -26.41
N SER A 14 -6.41 -2.00 -26.68
CA SER A 14 -7.73 -1.43 -26.42
C SER A 14 -7.93 -0.93 -24.98
N GLY A 15 -7.47 -1.68 -23.97
CA GLY A 15 -7.59 -1.27 -22.57
C GLY A 15 -6.78 -0.01 -22.23
N GLN A 16 -5.58 0.17 -22.81
CA GLN A 16 -4.80 1.39 -22.64
C GLN A 16 -5.50 2.61 -23.30
N ILE A 17 -6.10 2.39 -24.47
CA ILE A 17 -6.89 3.43 -25.16
C ILE A 17 -8.12 3.80 -24.29
N GLU A 18 -8.84 2.82 -23.75
CA GLU A 18 -9.98 3.06 -22.87
C GLU A 18 -9.59 3.88 -21.64
N LEU A 19 -8.44 3.57 -21.01
CA LEU A 19 -7.93 4.32 -19.87
C LEU A 19 -7.67 5.79 -20.22
N ILE A 20 -7.04 6.06 -21.36
CA ILE A 20 -6.76 7.43 -21.82
C ILE A 20 -8.07 8.18 -22.10
N GLN A 21 -9.02 7.54 -22.77
CA GLN A 21 -10.33 8.11 -23.03
C GLN A 21 -11.14 8.36 -21.75
N ALA A 22 -10.96 7.52 -20.72
CA ALA A 22 -11.60 7.71 -19.42
C ALA A 22 -11.15 9.00 -18.74
N LEU A 23 -9.86 9.39 -18.90
CA LEU A 23 -9.34 10.65 -18.36
C LEU A 23 -9.94 11.89 -19.02
N ASP A 24 -10.32 11.81 -20.29
CA ASP A 24 -10.98 12.94 -20.96
C ASP A 24 -12.38 13.19 -20.39
N LYS A 25 -13.10 12.13 -20.02
CA LYS A 25 -14.50 12.17 -19.60
C LYS A 25 -14.70 12.32 -18.09
N ASN A 26 -13.73 11.91 -17.27
CA ASN A 26 -13.89 11.86 -15.82
C ASN A 26 -12.81 12.71 -15.14
N ARG A 27 -13.15 13.27 -13.97
CA ARG A 27 -12.23 14.03 -13.15
C ARG A 27 -11.23 13.12 -12.43
N PHE A 28 -11.71 12.01 -11.91
CA PHE A 28 -10.91 11.04 -11.19
C PHE A 28 -11.04 9.67 -11.84
N VAL A 29 -9.91 9.03 -12.08
CA VAL A 29 -9.84 7.68 -12.66
C VAL A 29 -8.98 6.81 -11.77
N ILE A 30 -9.44 5.61 -11.46
CA ILE A 30 -8.66 4.58 -10.78
C ILE A 30 -8.62 3.34 -11.67
N ALA A 31 -7.40 2.87 -11.96
CA ALA A 31 -7.17 1.70 -12.79
C ALA A 31 -6.35 0.66 -12.02
N VAL A 32 -6.97 -0.46 -11.72
CA VAL A 32 -6.35 -1.61 -11.08
C VAL A 32 -5.93 -2.58 -12.18
N CYS A 33 -4.62 -2.82 -12.31
CA CYS A 33 -4.08 -3.56 -13.45
C CYS A 33 -3.06 -4.61 -12.99
N GLY A 34 -3.08 -5.78 -13.61
CA GLY A 34 -2.05 -6.80 -13.41
C GLY A 34 -0.65 -6.35 -13.85
N ARG A 35 0.38 -7.05 -13.39
CA ARG A 35 1.76 -6.85 -13.86
C ARG A 35 1.84 -7.08 -15.37
N ARG A 36 2.76 -6.38 -16.05
CA ARG A 36 2.96 -6.49 -17.51
C ARG A 36 1.74 -6.10 -18.36
N TRP A 37 0.69 -5.53 -17.78
CA TRP A 37 -0.44 -5.01 -18.54
C TRP A 37 -0.08 -3.79 -19.39
N GLY A 38 0.97 -3.06 -19.04
CA GLY A 38 1.42 -1.86 -19.75
C GLY A 38 0.99 -0.55 -19.09
N LYS A 39 0.82 -0.56 -17.76
CA LYS A 39 0.43 0.60 -16.92
C LYS A 39 1.26 1.84 -17.19
N SER A 40 2.58 1.74 -17.01
CA SER A 40 3.49 2.89 -17.12
C SER A 40 3.54 3.45 -18.55
N THR A 41 3.40 2.59 -19.57
CA THR A 41 3.25 3.07 -20.97
C THR A 41 1.97 3.88 -21.11
N ALA A 42 0.84 3.40 -20.60
CA ALA A 42 -0.43 4.12 -20.66
C ALA A 42 -0.36 5.46 -19.91
N SER A 43 0.27 5.47 -18.71
CA SER A 43 0.48 6.67 -17.89
C SER A 43 1.27 7.74 -18.64
N LEU A 44 2.40 7.37 -19.25
CA LEU A 44 3.27 8.31 -19.95
C LEU A 44 2.65 8.82 -21.26
N VAL A 45 1.92 7.97 -21.98
CA VAL A 45 1.16 8.41 -23.17
C VAL A 45 0.03 9.34 -22.76
N ALA A 46 -0.71 9.03 -21.71
CA ALA A 46 -1.76 9.91 -21.19
C ALA A 46 -1.19 11.26 -20.74
N ALA A 47 -0.02 11.26 -20.07
CA ALA A 47 0.66 12.49 -19.68
C ALA A 47 1.05 13.34 -20.90
N THR A 48 1.57 12.69 -21.94
CA THR A 48 1.98 13.36 -23.19
C THR A 48 0.76 13.93 -23.92
N ASP A 49 -0.30 13.16 -24.08
CA ASP A 49 -1.56 13.61 -24.70
C ASP A 49 -2.12 14.86 -23.99
N GLN A 50 -2.17 14.85 -22.67
CA GLN A 50 -2.67 16.00 -21.92
C GLN A 50 -1.74 17.21 -22.00
N ALA A 51 -0.42 17.02 -22.04
CA ALA A 51 0.53 18.10 -22.24
C ALA A 51 0.44 18.69 -23.66
N MET A 52 0.19 17.86 -24.67
CA MET A 52 -0.07 18.32 -26.05
C MET A 52 -1.34 19.19 -26.15
N LYS A 53 -2.27 19.06 -25.22
CA LYS A 53 -3.46 19.94 -25.06
C LYS A 53 -3.15 21.24 -24.29
N GLY A 54 -1.89 21.51 -23.96
CA GLY A 54 -1.44 22.71 -23.22
C GLY A 54 -1.54 22.59 -21.71
N LEU A 55 -1.79 21.39 -21.19
CA LEU A 55 -2.00 21.14 -19.75
C LEU A 55 -0.69 20.86 -19.01
N LYS A 56 -0.64 21.18 -17.72
CA LYS A 56 0.49 20.86 -16.84
C LYS A 56 0.22 19.56 -16.12
N VAL A 57 1.11 18.58 -16.31
CA VAL A 57 0.95 17.22 -15.82
C VAL A 57 2.09 16.84 -14.87
N TRP A 58 1.74 16.24 -13.74
CA TRP A 58 2.68 15.52 -12.89
C TRP A 58 2.47 14.02 -13.03
N VAL A 59 3.58 13.28 -13.11
CA VAL A 59 3.56 11.81 -12.96
C VAL A 59 4.42 11.48 -11.76
N ILE A 60 3.80 10.87 -10.75
CA ILE A 60 4.40 10.58 -9.45
C ILE A 60 4.62 9.07 -9.35
N PHE A 61 5.82 8.67 -8.95
CA PHE A 61 6.24 7.29 -8.70
C PHE A 61 6.57 7.09 -7.23
N PRO A 62 6.41 5.88 -6.66
CA PRO A 62 6.72 5.60 -5.26
C PRO A 62 8.17 5.96 -4.91
N VAL A 63 9.13 5.54 -5.74
CA VAL A 63 10.56 5.68 -5.48
C VAL A 63 11.31 6.31 -6.65
N TYR A 64 12.43 6.97 -6.35
CA TYR A 64 13.23 7.68 -7.34
C TYR A 64 13.75 6.81 -8.51
N PRO A 65 14.19 5.56 -8.33
CA PRO A 65 14.62 4.73 -9.46
C PRO A 65 13.53 4.54 -10.53
N GLN A 66 12.28 4.32 -10.13
CA GLN A 66 11.14 4.20 -11.05
C GLN A 66 10.86 5.53 -11.76
N ALA A 67 10.94 6.65 -11.03
CA ALA A 67 10.81 7.99 -11.60
C ALA A 67 11.92 8.27 -12.65
N LEU A 68 13.14 7.78 -12.41
CA LEU A 68 14.24 7.93 -13.36
C LEU A 68 14.03 7.12 -14.64
N GLU A 69 13.56 5.88 -14.53
CA GLU A 69 13.21 5.06 -15.70
C GLU A 69 12.10 5.73 -16.52
N ALA A 70 11.04 6.19 -15.87
CA ALA A 70 9.96 6.93 -16.54
C ALA A 70 10.46 8.22 -17.21
N TRP A 71 11.42 8.94 -16.60
CA TRP A 71 12.05 10.09 -17.18
C TRP A 71 12.77 9.78 -18.49
N LEU A 72 13.49 8.66 -18.56
CA LEU A 72 14.15 8.23 -19.79
C LEU A 72 13.13 7.86 -20.88
N ASN A 73 12.06 7.19 -20.50
CA ASN A 73 10.99 6.78 -21.41
C ASN A 73 10.23 7.99 -21.98
N ILE A 74 9.85 8.97 -21.14
CA ILE A 74 9.13 10.15 -21.62
C ILE A 74 9.98 11.01 -22.55
N LYS A 75 11.30 11.11 -22.31
CA LYS A 75 12.21 11.79 -23.25
C LYS A 75 12.23 11.12 -24.61
N SER A 76 12.17 9.79 -24.65
CA SER A 76 12.12 9.05 -25.92
C SER A 76 10.83 9.35 -26.70
N LEU A 77 9.69 9.46 -26.02
CA LEU A 77 8.42 9.83 -26.65
C LEU A 77 8.48 11.27 -27.20
N VAL A 78 9.00 12.21 -26.44
CA VAL A 78 9.03 13.63 -26.80
C VAL A 78 10.06 13.94 -27.93
N ARG A 79 11.10 13.12 -28.07
CA ARG A 79 12.07 13.26 -29.20
C ARG A 79 11.43 13.07 -30.57
N GLN A 80 10.25 12.51 -30.67
CA GLN A 80 9.49 12.38 -31.90
C GLN A 80 8.80 13.69 -32.33
N LEU A 81 8.73 14.68 -31.42
CA LEU A 81 8.17 16.00 -31.72
C LEU A 81 9.15 16.82 -32.57
N PRO A 82 8.66 17.80 -33.34
CA PRO A 82 9.51 18.70 -34.13
C PRO A 82 10.58 19.39 -33.28
N GLU A 83 11.73 19.65 -33.89
CA GLU A 83 12.82 20.35 -33.22
C GLU A 83 12.35 21.72 -32.69
N GLY A 84 12.74 22.04 -31.45
CA GLY A 84 12.34 23.27 -30.78
C GLY A 84 10.92 23.26 -30.19
N TYR A 85 10.12 22.20 -30.39
CA TYR A 85 8.79 22.13 -29.81
C TYR A 85 8.78 21.74 -28.30
N ALA A 86 9.83 21.11 -27.85
CA ALA A 86 9.96 20.69 -26.44
C ALA A 86 11.32 21.09 -25.86
N GLU A 87 11.29 21.73 -24.69
CA GLU A 87 12.44 22.02 -23.84
C GLU A 87 12.54 21.00 -22.74
N THR A 88 13.71 20.36 -22.59
CA THR A 88 13.96 19.38 -21.54
C THR A 88 14.79 19.99 -20.40
N ARG A 89 14.26 19.98 -19.18
CA ARG A 89 14.91 20.45 -17.95
C ARG A 89 15.33 19.26 -17.10
N GLU A 90 16.58 18.84 -17.27
CA GLU A 90 17.11 17.60 -16.67
C GLU A 90 17.07 17.58 -15.13
N VAL A 91 17.39 18.72 -14.49
CA VAL A 91 17.43 18.82 -13.03
C VAL A 91 16.02 18.69 -12.44
N GLU A 92 15.04 19.37 -13.06
CA GLU A 92 13.64 19.36 -12.62
C GLU A 92 12.88 18.09 -13.03
N LYS A 93 13.48 17.23 -13.87
CA LYS A 93 12.80 16.14 -14.57
C LYS A 93 11.51 16.61 -15.24
N ARG A 94 11.60 17.73 -15.95
CA ARG A 94 10.46 18.42 -16.55
C ARG A 94 10.67 18.66 -18.04
N ILE A 95 9.63 18.41 -18.82
CA ILE A 95 9.54 18.76 -20.23
C ILE A 95 8.51 19.87 -20.34
N VAL A 96 8.85 20.92 -21.07
CA VAL A 96 7.96 22.06 -21.36
C VAL A 96 7.74 22.10 -22.86
N LEU A 97 6.48 22.12 -23.29
CA LEU A 97 6.09 22.18 -24.68
C LEU A 97 5.85 23.63 -25.13
N ALA A 98 6.07 23.93 -26.41
CA ALA A 98 5.89 25.27 -26.99
C ALA A 98 4.45 25.81 -26.84
N ASN A 99 3.45 24.93 -26.68
CA ASN A 99 2.05 25.29 -26.40
C ASN A 99 1.74 25.64 -24.93
N GLY A 100 2.77 25.66 -24.06
CA GLY A 100 2.64 25.93 -22.62
C GLY A 100 2.33 24.71 -21.77
N GLY A 101 2.07 23.55 -22.35
CA GLY A 101 1.92 22.29 -21.64
C GLY A 101 3.23 21.82 -21.03
N SER A 102 3.17 21.00 -20.00
CA SER A 102 4.39 20.44 -19.42
C SER A 102 4.13 19.11 -18.73
N ILE A 103 5.17 18.27 -18.70
CA ILE A 103 5.18 17.00 -17.96
C ILE A 103 6.35 17.07 -16.98
N GLN A 104 6.07 16.78 -15.71
CA GLN A 104 7.11 16.68 -14.69
C GLN A 104 7.02 15.32 -13.99
N ILE A 105 8.16 14.62 -13.96
CA ILE A 105 8.28 13.34 -13.25
C ILE A 105 8.73 13.62 -11.81
N LYS A 106 8.05 13.00 -10.85
CA LYS A 106 8.27 13.19 -9.42
C LYS A 106 8.35 11.85 -8.69
N SER A 107 8.88 11.88 -7.48
CA SER A 107 8.90 10.74 -6.57
C SER A 107 8.13 11.07 -5.29
N ALA A 108 7.43 10.08 -4.74
CA ALA A 108 6.68 10.17 -3.50
C ALA A 108 7.53 9.94 -2.23
N ASN A 109 8.84 9.70 -2.35
CA ASN A 109 9.72 9.43 -1.20
C ASN A 109 9.65 10.48 -0.09
N LYS A 110 9.28 11.72 -0.45
CA LYS A 110 9.13 12.85 0.45
C LYS A 110 7.89 13.63 0.07
N PRO A 111 6.69 13.25 0.52
CA PRO A 111 5.42 13.87 0.14
C PRO A 111 5.39 15.38 0.36
N GLU A 112 6.04 15.87 1.40
CA GLU A 112 6.13 17.30 1.74
C GLU A 112 6.75 18.15 0.62
N THR A 113 7.63 17.56 -0.22
CA THR A 113 8.26 18.26 -1.37
C THR A 113 7.31 18.48 -2.54
N LEU A 114 6.14 17.87 -2.50
CA LEU A 114 5.09 18.02 -3.52
C LEU A 114 4.20 19.23 -3.25
N ARG A 115 4.31 19.87 -2.08
CA ARG A 115 3.52 21.06 -1.71
C ARG A 115 3.90 22.31 -2.50
N GLY A 116 2.99 23.25 -2.58
CA GLY A 116 3.26 24.63 -3.06
C GLY A 116 3.24 24.83 -4.58
N ALA A 117 2.91 23.83 -5.38
CA ALA A 117 2.69 24.00 -6.80
C ALA A 117 1.25 24.43 -7.08
N GLY A 118 1.09 25.35 -8.04
CA GLY A 118 -0.23 25.79 -8.52
C GLY A 118 -0.42 25.49 -10.00
N GLY A 119 -1.69 25.40 -10.42
CA GLY A 119 -2.07 25.28 -11.83
C GLY A 119 -1.73 23.92 -12.47
N ILE A 120 -1.64 22.84 -11.69
CA ILE A 120 -1.51 21.48 -12.22
C ILE A 120 -2.87 20.98 -12.65
N SER A 121 -2.97 20.55 -13.89
CA SER A 121 -4.23 20.12 -14.50
C SER A 121 -4.48 18.62 -14.36
N LEU A 122 -3.41 17.82 -14.27
CA LEU A 122 -3.49 16.37 -14.11
C LEU A 122 -2.34 15.88 -13.21
N ILE A 123 -2.66 15.02 -12.24
CA ILE A 123 -1.68 14.25 -11.49
C ILE A 123 -1.93 12.76 -11.74
N ILE A 124 -0.89 12.06 -12.16
CA ILE A 124 -0.89 10.60 -12.36
C ILE A 124 -0.05 9.98 -11.25
N PHE A 125 -0.64 9.05 -10.49
CA PHE A 125 0.02 8.22 -9.49
C PHE A 125 0.29 6.86 -10.11
N ASP A 126 1.50 6.62 -10.60
CA ASP A 126 1.91 5.34 -11.17
C ASP A 126 2.49 4.45 -10.06
N GLU A 127 1.99 3.24 -9.94
CA GLU A 127 2.16 2.31 -8.82
C GLU A 127 1.63 2.91 -7.50
N ALA A 128 0.41 3.45 -7.53
CA ALA A 128 -0.24 4.12 -6.41
C ALA A 128 -0.35 3.26 -5.13
N ALA A 129 -0.56 1.94 -5.26
CA ALA A 129 -0.64 1.02 -4.13
C ALA A 129 0.66 0.92 -3.30
N TYR A 130 1.80 1.37 -3.86
CA TYR A 130 3.11 1.36 -3.22
C TYR A 130 3.53 2.73 -2.69
N MET A 131 2.63 3.71 -2.72
CA MET A 131 2.83 5.04 -2.12
C MET A 131 2.11 5.14 -0.79
N ASP A 132 2.58 6.03 0.08
CA ASP A 132 1.84 6.39 1.29
C ASP A 132 0.60 7.23 0.94
N LYS A 133 -0.48 7.03 1.68
CA LYS A 133 -1.73 7.81 1.56
C LYS A 133 -1.49 9.31 1.68
N GLU A 134 -0.52 9.70 2.52
CA GLU A 134 -0.10 11.10 2.71
C GLU A 134 0.29 11.77 1.37
N THR A 135 0.81 11.02 0.40
CA THR A 135 1.11 11.56 -0.93
C THR A 135 -0.14 12.13 -1.60
N TRP A 136 -1.25 11.38 -1.57
CA TRP A 136 -2.52 11.87 -2.09
C TRP A 136 -3.07 13.05 -1.28
N GLU A 137 -3.05 12.95 0.03
CA GLU A 137 -3.55 14.00 0.93
C GLU A 137 -2.77 15.31 0.75
N THR A 138 -1.47 15.22 0.50
CA THR A 138 -0.59 16.38 0.25
C THR A 138 -0.89 17.07 -1.08
N VAL A 139 -1.16 16.33 -2.16
CA VAL A 139 -1.34 16.93 -3.50
C VAL A 139 -2.81 17.19 -3.85
N ARG A 140 -3.76 16.62 -3.13
CA ARG A 140 -5.20 16.81 -3.40
C ARG A 140 -5.63 18.30 -3.43
N PRO A 141 -5.14 19.17 -2.55
CA PRO A 141 -5.44 20.59 -2.58
C PRO A 141 -5.00 21.28 -3.88
N ILE A 142 -3.86 20.86 -4.47
CA ILE A 142 -3.31 21.43 -5.73
C ILE A 142 -4.33 21.33 -6.88
N LEU A 143 -5.12 20.25 -6.91
CA LEU A 143 -6.14 20.03 -7.93
C LEU A 143 -7.44 20.82 -7.66
N SER A 144 -7.57 21.49 -6.53
CA SER A 144 -8.79 22.21 -6.18
C SER A 144 -8.89 23.53 -6.94
N ASP A 145 -7.77 24.25 -7.09
CA ASP A 145 -7.75 25.56 -7.73
C ASP A 145 -8.05 25.50 -9.23
N SER A 146 -7.55 24.45 -9.91
CA SER A 146 -7.71 24.25 -11.35
C SER A 146 -8.84 23.31 -11.74
N LEU A 147 -9.61 22.78 -10.77
CA LEU A 147 -10.51 21.64 -10.97
C LEU A 147 -9.80 20.47 -11.67
N GLY A 148 -8.51 20.31 -11.35
CA GLY A 148 -7.63 19.34 -11.98
C GLY A 148 -8.07 17.89 -11.77
N LYS A 149 -7.54 17.02 -12.60
CA LYS A 149 -7.84 15.59 -12.67
C LYS A 149 -6.80 14.77 -11.93
N ALA A 150 -7.15 13.54 -11.51
CA ALA A 150 -6.20 12.56 -11.05
C ALA A 150 -6.44 11.18 -11.66
N LEU A 151 -5.34 10.50 -11.99
CA LEU A 151 -5.29 9.09 -12.35
C LEU A 151 -4.51 8.34 -11.28
N PHE A 152 -5.10 7.31 -10.72
CA PHE A 152 -4.42 6.33 -9.87
C PHE A 152 -4.31 5.02 -10.64
N ILE A 153 -3.10 4.54 -10.89
CA ILE A 153 -2.89 3.29 -11.61
C ILE A 153 -1.87 2.44 -10.85
N SER A 154 -2.21 1.18 -10.59
CA SER A 154 -1.34 0.25 -9.86
C SER A 154 -1.73 -1.20 -10.06
N THR A 155 -0.79 -2.11 -9.76
CA THR A 155 -1.10 -3.46 -9.32
C THR A 155 -1.57 -3.38 -7.87
N PRO A 156 -2.52 -4.21 -7.41
CA PRO A 156 -2.88 -4.30 -6.00
C PRO A 156 -1.69 -4.62 -5.10
N ASN A 157 -1.72 -4.13 -3.87
CA ASN A 157 -0.75 -4.46 -2.83
C ASN A 157 -1.50 -4.69 -1.50
N GLY A 158 -2.15 -5.83 -1.38
CA GLY A 158 -3.02 -6.14 -0.25
C GLY A 158 -4.23 -5.20 -0.14
N MET A 159 -4.85 -5.16 1.04
CA MET A 159 -6.02 -4.34 1.36
C MET A 159 -5.62 -2.99 1.97
N ASN A 160 -4.71 -2.25 1.31
CA ASN A 160 -4.20 -0.97 1.78
C ASN A 160 -5.10 0.22 1.39
N TRP A 161 -4.64 1.46 1.57
CA TRP A 161 -5.37 2.68 1.25
C TRP A 161 -5.81 2.77 -0.23
N PHE A 162 -5.07 2.15 -1.16
CA PHE A 162 -5.44 2.09 -2.57
C PHE A 162 -6.68 1.22 -2.80
N TYR A 163 -6.81 0.12 -2.03
CA TYR A 163 -8.04 -0.67 -2.00
C TYR A 163 -9.21 0.14 -1.45
N GLU A 164 -9.02 0.87 -0.33
CA GLU A 164 -10.06 1.73 0.24
C GLU A 164 -10.52 2.78 -0.77
N LEU A 165 -9.56 3.39 -1.49
CA LEU A 165 -9.83 4.36 -2.54
C LEU A 165 -10.65 3.74 -3.69
N TYR A 166 -10.25 2.55 -4.15
CA TYR A 166 -10.92 1.80 -5.20
C TYR A 166 -12.36 1.42 -4.81
N ASP A 167 -12.57 0.92 -3.59
CA ASP A 167 -13.90 0.54 -3.12
C ASP A 167 -14.81 1.76 -2.94
N ASN A 168 -14.28 2.86 -2.43
CA ASN A 168 -15.01 4.12 -2.31
C ASN A 168 -15.34 4.72 -3.68
N ALA A 169 -14.43 4.63 -4.65
CA ALA A 169 -14.61 5.16 -6.00
C ALA A 169 -15.79 4.48 -6.75
N LYS A 170 -16.04 3.20 -6.50
CA LYS A 170 -17.18 2.46 -7.10
C LYS A 170 -18.55 3.06 -6.77
N ARG A 171 -18.66 3.83 -5.69
CA ARG A 171 -19.90 4.41 -5.16
C ARG A 171 -20.06 5.89 -5.54
N ARG A 172 -19.17 6.41 -6.39
CA ARG A 172 -19.11 7.85 -6.72
C ARG A 172 -19.22 8.08 -8.21
N ASP A 173 -20.12 8.96 -8.59
CA ASP A 173 -20.39 9.30 -10.01
C ASP A 173 -19.27 10.13 -10.65
N ASP A 174 -18.46 10.85 -9.84
CA ASP A 174 -17.33 11.66 -10.31
C ASP A 174 -16.03 10.85 -10.52
N TRP A 175 -16.10 9.52 -10.29
CA TRP A 175 -15.00 8.58 -10.46
C TRP A 175 -15.28 7.56 -11.56
N LYS A 176 -14.24 7.23 -12.34
CA LYS A 176 -14.25 6.08 -13.24
C LYS A 176 -13.33 5.00 -12.68
N VAL A 177 -13.89 3.83 -12.49
CA VAL A 177 -13.16 2.65 -12.04
C VAL A 177 -12.91 1.72 -13.23
N LEU A 178 -11.65 1.30 -13.41
CA LEU A 178 -11.20 0.37 -14.43
C LEU A 178 -10.44 -0.77 -13.74
N HIS A 179 -10.62 -1.99 -14.27
CA HIS A 179 -9.97 -3.19 -13.75
C HIS A 179 -9.53 -4.08 -14.91
N TYR A 180 -8.24 -4.43 -14.94
CA TYR A 180 -7.65 -5.18 -16.04
C TYR A 180 -6.68 -6.27 -15.52
N ALA A 181 -6.99 -7.52 -15.77
CA ALA A 181 -6.04 -8.60 -15.60
C ALA A 181 -4.93 -8.53 -16.66
N THR A 182 -3.77 -9.11 -16.38
CA THR A 182 -2.63 -9.16 -17.29
C THR A 182 -2.99 -9.78 -18.65
N GLU A 183 -3.83 -10.80 -18.65
CA GLU A 183 -4.27 -11.51 -19.87
C GLU A 183 -5.06 -10.62 -20.84
N SER A 184 -5.59 -9.47 -20.38
CA SER A 184 -6.26 -8.51 -21.26
C SER A 184 -5.27 -7.73 -22.15
N ASN A 185 -3.96 -7.82 -21.90
CA ASN A 185 -2.92 -7.33 -22.80
C ASN A 185 -2.68 -8.38 -23.90
N PRO A 186 -3.01 -8.08 -25.17
CA PRO A 186 -2.87 -9.04 -26.27
C PRO A 186 -1.41 -9.41 -26.61
N ASN A 187 -0.44 -8.63 -26.11
CA ASN A 187 0.98 -8.83 -26.38
C ASN A 187 1.66 -9.77 -25.35
N ILE A 188 0.91 -10.28 -24.36
CA ILE A 188 1.44 -11.19 -23.35
C ILE A 188 1.45 -12.63 -23.90
N ASN A 189 2.55 -13.33 -23.66
CA ASN A 189 2.64 -14.75 -23.92
C ASN A 189 1.78 -15.52 -22.91
N ARG A 190 0.81 -16.29 -23.41
CA ARG A 190 -0.12 -17.06 -22.56
C ARG A 190 0.53 -18.27 -21.89
N ASP A 191 1.55 -18.85 -22.51
CA ASP A 191 2.29 -19.97 -21.93
C ASP A 191 3.05 -19.50 -20.69
N GLU A 192 3.63 -18.30 -20.74
CA GLU A 192 4.27 -17.65 -19.58
C GLU A 192 3.29 -17.42 -18.43
N LEU A 193 2.05 -16.99 -18.73
CA LEU A 193 1.02 -16.83 -17.70
C LEU A 193 0.63 -18.18 -17.06
N SER A 194 0.59 -19.23 -17.86
CA SER A 194 0.28 -20.58 -17.37
C SER A 194 1.39 -21.09 -16.44
N GLN A 195 2.65 -20.91 -16.80
CA GLN A 195 3.80 -21.26 -15.96
C GLN A 195 3.80 -20.45 -14.66
N ALA A 196 3.63 -19.13 -14.74
CA ALA A 196 3.55 -18.27 -13.55
C ALA A 196 2.41 -18.71 -12.62
N ARG A 197 1.29 -19.21 -13.15
CA ARG A 197 0.17 -19.70 -12.35
C ARG A 197 0.50 -21.00 -11.61
N GLU A 198 1.34 -21.87 -12.19
CA GLU A 198 1.79 -23.11 -11.56
C GLU A 198 2.88 -22.85 -10.50
N GLU A 199 3.77 -21.89 -10.76
CA GLU A 199 4.90 -21.58 -9.90
C GLU A 199 4.53 -20.72 -8.69
N LEU A 200 3.57 -19.79 -8.85
CA LEU A 200 3.17 -18.87 -7.81
C LEU A 200 1.98 -19.42 -7.00
N GLY A 201 1.97 -19.16 -5.71
CA GLY A 201 0.79 -19.43 -4.89
C GLY A 201 -0.44 -18.69 -5.43
N SER A 202 -1.62 -19.29 -5.29
CA SER A 202 -2.88 -18.77 -5.86
C SER A 202 -3.17 -17.31 -5.51
N LEU A 203 -2.89 -16.90 -4.27
CA LEU A 203 -3.11 -15.51 -3.82
C LEU A 203 -2.15 -14.53 -4.49
N VAL A 204 -0.88 -14.92 -4.66
CA VAL A 204 0.13 -14.08 -5.34
C VAL A 204 -0.25 -13.95 -6.81
N TYR A 205 -0.62 -15.04 -7.47
CA TYR A 205 -1.06 -14.99 -8.86
C TYR A 205 -2.31 -14.10 -9.03
N SER A 206 -3.30 -14.25 -8.16
CA SER A 206 -4.50 -13.41 -8.16
C SER A 206 -4.15 -11.92 -8.03
N GLN A 207 -3.28 -11.55 -7.10
CA GLN A 207 -2.88 -10.16 -6.93
C GLN A 207 -2.07 -9.62 -8.11
N GLU A 208 -1.02 -10.34 -8.50
CA GLU A 208 -0.04 -9.85 -9.46
C GLU A 208 -0.55 -9.90 -10.91
N PHE A 209 -1.33 -10.92 -11.28
CA PHE A 209 -1.74 -11.14 -12.66
C PHE A 209 -3.25 -10.93 -12.90
N LEU A 210 -4.12 -11.27 -11.95
CA LEU A 210 -5.54 -11.03 -12.09
C LEU A 210 -5.97 -9.65 -11.59
N ALA A 211 -5.03 -8.91 -10.99
CA ALA A 211 -5.27 -7.60 -10.40
C ALA A 211 -6.31 -7.61 -9.25
N GLU A 212 -6.45 -8.72 -8.57
CA GLU A 212 -7.37 -8.87 -7.46
C GLU A 212 -6.74 -8.34 -6.16
N PHE A 213 -7.52 -7.62 -5.38
CA PHE A 213 -7.10 -7.27 -4.03
C PHE A 213 -7.21 -8.51 -3.15
N THR A 214 -6.09 -9.01 -2.73
CA THR A 214 -5.99 -10.21 -1.90
C THR A 214 -5.39 -9.83 -0.54
N GLU A 215 -5.66 -10.62 0.47
CA GLU A 215 -5.00 -10.49 1.77
C GLU A 215 -3.58 -11.10 1.74
N VAL A 216 -2.86 -10.91 0.64
CA VAL A 216 -1.45 -11.33 0.53
C VAL A 216 -0.64 -10.52 1.54
N GLY A 217 -0.01 -11.20 2.47
CA GLY A 217 0.70 -10.58 3.60
C GLY A 217 -0.02 -10.72 4.94
N HIS A 218 -1.30 -11.04 4.96
CA HIS A 218 -1.96 -11.48 6.18
C HIS A 218 -1.74 -12.99 6.35
N MET A 219 -0.83 -13.35 7.23
CA MET A 219 -0.55 -14.74 7.60
C MET A 219 -1.82 -15.44 8.12
N PHE A 220 -2.79 -14.65 8.60
CA PHE A 220 -4.05 -15.13 9.16
C PHE A 220 -5.25 -14.62 8.36
N LYS A 221 -6.10 -15.55 7.91
CA LYS A 221 -7.37 -15.21 7.27
C LYS A 221 -8.46 -15.01 8.30
N ARG A 222 -9.33 -14.01 8.10
CA ARG A 222 -10.45 -13.71 9.03
C ARG A 222 -11.34 -14.93 9.28
N GLU A 223 -11.58 -15.75 8.28
CA GLU A 223 -12.37 -16.97 8.36
C GLU A 223 -11.76 -18.06 9.28
N TRP A 224 -10.48 -17.95 9.62
CA TRP A 224 -9.81 -18.88 10.54
C TRP A 224 -10.06 -18.53 12.02
N PHE A 225 -10.45 -17.28 12.29
CA PHE A 225 -10.76 -16.86 13.65
C PHE A 225 -12.13 -17.36 14.03
N LYS A 226 -12.18 -18.09 15.17
CA LYS A 226 -13.40 -18.50 15.82
C LYS A 226 -13.60 -17.64 17.06
N TYR A 227 -14.82 -17.28 17.33
CA TYR A 227 -15.16 -16.52 18.53
C TYR A 227 -15.60 -17.48 19.63
N TYR A 228 -15.42 -17.08 20.87
CA TYR A 228 -15.85 -17.79 22.03
C TYR A 228 -16.65 -16.87 22.94
N ASP A 229 -17.56 -17.46 23.74
CA ASP A 229 -18.29 -16.76 24.77
C ASP A 229 -17.63 -16.98 26.12
N THR A 230 -17.81 -16.02 27.05
CA THR A 230 -17.26 -16.10 28.41
C THR A 230 -18.37 -16.07 29.45
N ILE A 231 -18.36 -17.01 30.38
CA ILE A 231 -19.22 -16.98 31.54
C ILE A 231 -18.40 -16.46 32.72
N ALA A 232 -18.83 -15.32 33.29
CA ALA A 232 -18.17 -14.70 34.44
C ALA A 232 -18.40 -15.50 35.71
N GLY A 233 -17.38 -15.57 36.58
CA GLY A 233 -17.45 -16.26 37.87
C GLY A 233 -16.11 -16.16 38.60
N ASN A 234 -16.00 -16.84 39.76
CA ASN A 234 -14.73 -16.92 40.49
C ASN A 234 -13.64 -17.66 39.69
N ASP A 235 -14.05 -18.56 38.81
CA ASP A 235 -13.20 -19.24 37.81
C ASP A 235 -13.96 -19.15 36.48
N PRO A 236 -13.69 -18.10 35.66
CA PRO A 236 -14.41 -17.87 34.42
C PRO A 236 -14.34 -19.06 33.45
N GLU A 237 -15.43 -19.29 32.73
CA GLU A 237 -15.51 -20.37 31.74
C GLU A 237 -15.54 -19.80 30.32
N TYR A 238 -14.85 -20.46 29.41
CA TYR A 238 -14.77 -20.09 27.97
C TYR A 238 -15.46 -21.17 27.14
N ILE A 239 -16.47 -20.77 26.36
CA ILE A 239 -17.28 -21.67 25.52
C ILE A 239 -16.67 -21.68 24.12
N LEU A 240 -16.08 -22.79 23.70
CA LEU A 240 -15.36 -23.01 22.45
C LEU A 240 -16.15 -23.95 21.51
N GLY A 241 -17.34 -23.54 21.09
CA GLY A 241 -18.30 -24.42 20.41
C GLY A 241 -18.93 -25.39 21.42
N ASP A 242 -18.67 -26.69 21.28
CA ASP A 242 -19.19 -27.72 22.17
C ASP A 242 -18.29 -27.95 23.40
N GLU A 243 -17.16 -27.28 23.52
CA GLU A 243 -16.21 -27.44 24.63
C GLU A 243 -16.29 -26.26 25.59
N VAL A 244 -16.28 -26.53 26.88
CA VAL A 244 -16.20 -25.51 27.92
C VAL A 244 -14.90 -25.74 28.69
N VAL A 245 -14.09 -24.66 28.81
CA VAL A 245 -12.80 -24.70 29.51
C VAL A 245 -12.79 -23.62 30.59
N LYS A 246 -12.34 -23.99 31.80
CA LYS A 246 -12.20 -23.06 32.92
C LYS A 246 -10.92 -22.24 32.79
N HIS A 247 -10.94 -21.04 33.36
CA HIS A 247 -9.74 -20.17 33.38
C HIS A 247 -8.56 -20.86 34.09
N SER A 248 -8.84 -21.58 35.19
CA SER A 248 -7.83 -22.35 35.94
C SER A 248 -7.15 -23.46 35.14
N GLU A 249 -7.75 -23.92 34.04
CA GLU A 249 -7.21 -24.97 33.17
C GLU A 249 -6.32 -24.40 32.06
N LEU A 250 -6.27 -23.06 31.87
CA LEU A 250 -5.49 -22.41 30.84
C LEU A 250 -4.03 -22.23 31.26
N SER A 251 -3.12 -22.49 30.35
CA SER A 251 -1.73 -21.99 30.41
C SER A 251 -1.65 -20.63 29.79
N ILE A 252 -1.53 -19.57 30.59
CA ILE A 252 -1.56 -18.18 30.10
C ILE A 252 -0.13 -17.67 29.87
N PHE A 253 0.10 -17.10 28.69
CA PHE A 253 1.34 -16.45 28.31
C PHE A 253 1.05 -15.24 27.43
N GLY A 254 2.06 -14.40 27.20
CA GLY A 254 1.94 -13.27 26.29
C GLY A 254 2.99 -13.28 25.19
N THR A 255 2.71 -12.55 24.13
CA THR A 255 3.69 -12.19 23.10
C THR A 255 3.68 -10.70 22.90
N MET A 256 4.83 -10.13 22.59
CA MET A 256 4.98 -8.69 22.41
C MET A 256 5.79 -8.38 21.16
N ASP A 257 5.22 -7.51 20.34
CA ASP A 257 5.91 -6.80 19.26
C ASP A 257 6.16 -5.36 19.68
N THR A 258 7.38 -4.85 19.46
CA THR A 258 7.83 -3.55 19.97
C THR A 258 8.07 -2.55 18.85
N ALA A 259 7.45 -1.36 18.91
CA ALA A 259 7.69 -0.26 17.99
C ALA A 259 8.70 0.75 18.53
N LEU A 260 9.53 1.30 17.63
CA LEU A 260 10.65 2.20 17.96
C LEU A 260 10.27 3.68 18.17
N SER A 261 9.03 4.11 17.91
CA SER A 261 8.68 5.52 17.84
C SER A 261 7.25 5.82 18.23
N ILE A 262 7.02 7.01 18.84
CA ILE A 262 5.71 7.56 19.21
C ILE A 262 5.08 8.43 18.13
N LYS A 263 5.74 8.65 16.98
CA LYS A 263 5.19 9.49 15.89
C LYS A 263 3.86 8.93 15.41
N GLU A 264 2.95 9.80 14.98
CA GLU A 264 1.62 9.39 14.46
C GLU A 264 1.70 8.38 13.29
N THR A 265 2.80 8.39 12.55
CA THR A 265 3.11 7.46 11.45
C THR A 265 3.87 6.21 11.88
N ALA A 266 4.21 6.07 13.18
CA ALA A 266 4.96 4.91 13.68
C ALA A 266 4.06 3.72 13.94
N ASP A 267 4.66 2.53 13.91
CA ASP A 267 4.02 1.29 14.30
C ASP A 267 3.61 1.30 15.78
N TYR A 268 2.74 0.40 16.16
CA TYR A 268 2.29 0.24 17.54
C TYR A 268 3.12 -0.81 18.25
N SER A 269 3.39 -0.59 19.54
CA SER A 269 3.74 -1.70 20.43
C SER A 269 2.48 -2.47 20.80
N VAL A 270 2.53 -3.79 20.66
CA VAL A 270 1.38 -4.68 20.89
C VAL A 270 1.76 -5.76 21.88
N ILE A 271 0.93 -5.94 22.93
CA ILE A 271 1.01 -7.09 23.84
C ILE A 271 -0.25 -7.92 23.62
N MET A 272 -0.09 -9.17 23.23
CA MET A 272 -1.19 -10.12 23.07
C MET A 272 -1.13 -11.16 24.20
N THR A 273 -2.22 -11.27 24.94
CA THR A 273 -2.40 -12.28 25.98
C THR A 273 -3.10 -13.50 25.41
N VAL A 274 -2.52 -14.67 25.60
CA VAL A 274 -2.99 -15.93 25.03
C VAL A 274 -3.14 -16.97 26.11
N GLY A 275 -4.31 -17.61 26.16
CA GLY A 275 -4.56 -18.82 26.94
C GLY A 275 -4.45 -20.06 26.07
N SER A 276 -3.64 -21.04 26.45
CA SER A 276 -3.60 -22.37 25.82
C SER A 276 -4.41 -23.36 26.60
N THR A 277 -5.36 -24.02 25.93
CA THR A 277 -6.14 -25.11 26.54
C THR A 277 -5.30 -26.39 26.66
N PRO A 278 -5.68 -27.36 27.49
CA PRO A 278 -5.05 -28.67 27.60
C PRO A 278 -4.98 -29.40 26.23
N ASN A 279 -5.96 -29.15 25.36
CA ASN A 279 -6.03 -29.74 23.99
C ASN A 279 -5.28 -28.94 22.95
N GLY A 280 -4.51 -27.90 23.33
CA GLY A 280 -3.67 -27.11 22.43
C GLY A 280 -4.40 -26.03 21.60
N LYS A 281 -5.68 -25.74 21.89
CA LYS A 281 -6.35 -24.56 21.29
C LYS A 281 -5.82 -23.29 21.95
N LEU A 282 -5.67 -22.24 21.15
CA LEU A 282 -5.20 -20.93 21.59
C LEU A 282 -6.37 -19.94 21.65
N LEU A 283 -6.55 -19.29 22.79
CA LEU A 283 -7.53 -18.24 23.00
C LEU A 283 -6.81 -16.91 23.10
N VAL A 284 -7.13 -15.97 22.21
CA VAL A 284 -6.67 -14.58 22.36
C VAL A 284 -7.57 -13.92 23.41
N MET A 285 -7.03 -13.68 24.60
CA MET A 285 -7.77 -13.18 25.74
C MET A 285 -7.81 -11.66 25.81
N ASP A 286 -6.69 -11.02 25.41
CA ASP A 286 -6.56 -9.57 25.38
C ASP A 286 -5.52 -9.14 24.32
N VAL A 287 -5.72 -7.94 23.76
CA VAL A 287 -4.77 -7.28 22.85
C VAL A 287 -4.61 -5.83 23.29
N PHE A 288 -3.54 -5.55 24.03
CA PHE A 288 -3.11 -4.20 24.33
C PHE A 288 -2.32 -3.63 23.14
N ARG A 289 -2.69 -2.46 22.68
CA ARG A 289 -2.06 -1.77 21.54
C ARG A 289 -1.89 -0.30 21.84
N ALA A 290 -0.65 0.17 21.87
CA ALA A 290 -0.36 1.58 22.16
C ALA A 290 0.94 2.05 21.47
N ARG A 291 1.10 3.37 21.33
CA ARG A 291 2.34 4.03 20.96
C ARG A 291 2.93 4.64 22.23
N LEU A 292 3.92 3.98 22.81
CA LEU A 292 4.52 4.34 24.08
C LEU A 292 6.04 4.30 23.96
N GLU A 293 6.69 5.17 24.71
CA GLU A 293 8.14 5.09 24.89
C GLU A 293 8.52 3.96 25.87
N ALA A 294 9.79 3.53 25.82
CA ALA A 294 10.26 2.43 26.66
C ALA A 294 9.97 2.60 28.17
N PRO A 295 10.11 3.81 28.78
CA PRO A 295 9.78 4.01 30.19
C PRO A 295 8.29 3.82 30.52
N GLU A 296 7.39 4.14 29.56
CA GLU A 296 5.94 4.01 29.72
C GLU A 296 5.45 2.59 29.43
N LEU A 297 6.18 1.89 28.57
CA LEU A 297 5.84 0.53 28.14
C LEU A 297 6.09 -0.50 29.23
N LEU A 298 7.15 -0.32 30.04
CA LEU A 298 7.53 -1.26 31.08
C LEU A 298 6.45 -1.45 32.17
N PRO A 299 5.82 -0.38 32.70
CA PRO A 299 4.68 -0.51 33.62
C PRO A 299 3.49 -1.24 32.99
N GLN A 300 3.24 -1.07 31.69
CA GLN A 300 2.17 -1.77 30.99
C GLN A 300 2.45 -3.29 30.88
N ILE A 301 3.71 -3.65 30.61
CA ILE A 301 4.16 -5.03 30.58
C ILE A 301 3.91 -5.68 31.96
N GLU A 302 4.36 -5.03 33.02
CA GLU A 302 4.17 -5.52 34.40
C GLU A 302 2.68 -5.66 34.75
N ALA A 303 1.88 -4.64 34.42
CA ALA A 303 0.44 -4.65 34.67
C ALA A 303 -0.25 -5.82 33.96
N LYS A 304 0.06 -6.06 32.68
CA LYS A 304 -0.53 -7.18 31.90
C LYS A 304 -0.08 -8.55 32.40
N ILE A 305 1.19 -8.71 32.78
CA ILE A 305 1.69 -9.95 33.38
C ILE A 305 0.94 -10.26 34.66
N ASN A 306 0.75 -9.28 35.54
CA ASN A 306 0.07 -9.44 36.82
C ASN A 306 -1.46 -9.63 36.66
N GLU A 307 -2.11 -8.88 35.77
CA GLU A 307 -3.55 -8.97 35.49
C GLU A 307 -3.96 -10.37 35.06
N TYR A 308 -3.16 -11.00 34.18
CA TYR A 308 -3.47 -12.32 33.62
C TYR A 308 -2.68 -13.45 34.28
N ASN A 309 -1.86 -13.16 35.28
CA ASN A 309 -0.95 -14.14 35.89
C ASN A 309 -0.14 -14.93 34.84
N MET A 310 0.46 -14.21 33.89
CA MET A 310 1.16 -14.84 32.78
C MET A 310 2.37 -15.64 33.26
N SER A 311 2.51 -16.85 32.78
CA SER A 311 3.67 -17.71 33.06
C SER A 311 4.94 -17.18 32.44
N TRP A 312 4.84 -16.46 31.29
CA TRP A 312 5.93 -15.75 30.62
C TRP A 312 5.38 -14.79 29.55
N LEU A 313 6.19 -13.79 29.21
CA LEU A 313 5.97 -12.91 28.06
C LEU A 313 7.15 -13.04 27.08
N GLY A 314 6.83 -13.43 25.84
CA GLY A 314 7.80 -13.48 24.75
C GLY A 314 7.92 -12.12 24.07
N VAL A 315 9.15 -11.58 23.95
CA VAL A 315 9.45 -10.32 23.26
C VAL A 315 10.37 -10.61 22.10
N GLU A 316 10.07 -10.01 20.94
CA GLU A 316 10.87 -10.20 19.74
C GLU A 316 12.29 -9.65 19.91
N ASP A 317 13.28 -10.41 19.40
CA ASP A 317 14.72 -10.09 19.43
C ASP A 317 15.07 -9.01 18.37
N SER A 318 14.51 -7.82 18.55
CA SER A 318 14.87 -6.62 17.80
C SER A 318 15.80 -5.73 18.61
N SER A 319 16.50 -4.80 17.99
CA SER A 319 17.42 -3.88 18.70
C SER A 319 16.76 -3.13 19.86
N PHE A 320 15.49 -2.76 19.70
CA PHE A 320 14.70 -2.09 20.76
C PHE A 320 14.15 -3.11 21.74
N GLY A 321 13.66 -4.25 21.27
CA GLY A 321 13.16 -5.36 22.09
C GLY A 321 14.20 -5.85 23.09
N LEU A 322 15.48 -5.91 22.71
CA LEU A 322 16.58 -6.28 23.61
C LEU A 322 16.71 -5.33 24.80
N GLY A 323 16.54 -4.03 24.59
CA GLY A 323 16.53 -3.03 25.67
C GLY A 323 15.40 -3.28 26.67
N ILE A 324 14.18 -3.49 26.19
CA ILE A 324 13.00 -3.81 27.00
C ILE A 324 13.19 -5.12 27.75
N ILE A 325 13.69 -6.18 27.07
CA ILE A 325 13.98 -7.49 27.70
C ILE A 325 14.94 -7.32 28.87
N GLN A 326 16.03 -6.56 28.72
CA GLN A 326 17.00 -6.35 29.78
C GLN A 326 16.40 -5.59 30.97
N MET A 327 15.61 -4.54 30.71
CA MET A 327 14.97 -3.74 31.77
C MET A 327 13.93 -4.57 32.54
N ALA A 328 13.07 -5.29 31.83
CA ALA A 328 12.03 -6.12 32.43
C ALA A 328 12.60 -7.28 33.27
N ARG A 329 13.67 -7.92 32.80
CA ARG A 329 14.39 -8.98 33.55
C ARG A 329 15.03 -8.46 34.83
N ARG A 330 15.55 -7.23 34.84
CA ARG A 330 16.09 -6.60 36.04
C ARG A 330 15.02 -6.36 37.10
N GLN A 331 13.76 -6.20 36.70
CA GLN A 331 12.60 -6.12 37.58
C GLN A 331 12.02 -7.48 37.99
N GLY A 332 12.64 -8.59 37.54
CA GLY A 332 12.19 -9.95 37.89
C GLY A 332 11.01 -10.45 37.08
N LEU A 333 10.62 -9.75 35.99
CA LEU A 333 9.50 -10.17 35.14
C LEU A 333 9.87 -11.42 34.30
N PRO A 334 8.93 -12.35 34.07
CA PRO A 334 9.17 -13.61 33.38
C PRO A 334 9.26 -13.43 31.86
N ILE A 335 10.29 -12.76 31.37
CA ILE A 335 10.47 -12.42 29.96
C ILE A 335 11.29 -13.47 29.22
N ARG A 336 10.80 -13.92 28.06
CA ARG A 336 11.49 -14.79 27.11
C ARG A 336 11.84 -14.01 25.85
N ASN A 337 13.03 -14.30 25.30
CA ASN A 337 13.50 -13.75 24.03
C ASN A 337 12.97 -14.64 22.88
N LEU A 338 12.23 -14.06 21.94
CA LEU A 338 11.74 -14.74 20.74
C LEU A 338 12.61 -14.33 19.56
N LYS A 339 13.30 -15.30 18.96
CA LYS A 339 14.04 -15.06 17.71
C LYS A 339 13.10 -15.26 16.53
N ALA A 340 13.00 -14.24 15.67
CA ALA A 340 12.39 -14.43 14.36
C ALA A 340 13.18 -15.52 13.61
N ARG A 341 12.53 -16.58 13.16
CA ARG A 341 13.15 -17.51 12.22
C ARG A 341 13.05 -16.86 10.84
N SER A 342 14.20 -16.49 10.26
CA SER A 342 14.28 -16.26 8.82
C SER A 342 14.05 -17.62 8.13
N GLU A 343 12.96 -17.78 7.40
CA GLU A 343 12.83 -18.85 6.41
C GLU A 343 13.71 -18.55 5.20
#